data_946e3a7ed9eadb5e8e27fc601601a4ed
#
_entry.id   946e3a7ed9eadb5e8e27fc601601a4ed
#
_cell.length_a   1.000
_cell.length_b   1.000
_cell.length_c   1.000
_cell.angle_alpha   90.00
_cell.angle_beta   90.00
_cell.angle_gamma   90.00
#
_symmetry.space_group_name_H-M   'P 1'
#
loop_
_entity.id
_entity.type
_entity.pdbx_description
1 polymer ?
#
loop_
_entity_poly.entity_id
_entity_poly.type
_entity_poly.pdbx_seq_one_letter_code
_entity_poly.pdbx_strand_id
1 'polypeptide(L)'
;IDRSRGLGDVYKRQSEGRAERAVLPIENSLGGSIHATYDLLLGYPLHVVGEGAIPVRHCLLALPGTALGDLERALSHPQALAQTADFIRGLPGKGGLGVAMEAVDDTAGAAQAVADERLEGAAAVASSRAAELYGLDVLAEDIQDNKLNFTRFIHLARAVSYTHLRAHETDR
;
A
#
# COMPACT_ATOMS: atom_id res chain seq x y z
N ILE A 1 -1.33 -10.49 -10.29
CA ILE A 1 -1.16 -9.05 -10.62
C ILE A 1 0.24 -8.90 -11.15
N ASP A 2 0.38 -8.53 -12.41
CA ASP A 2 1.68 -8.32 -13.04
C ASP A 2 2.33 -7.07 -12.44
N ARG A 3 3.30 -7.28 -11.55
CA ARG A 3 4.02 -6.25 -10.79
C ARG A 3 5.08 -5.47 -11.59
N SER A 4 5.38 -5.93 -12.82
CA SER A 4 6.44 -5.35 -13.66
C SER A 4 6.03 -4.07 -14.40
N ARG A 5 4.79 -3.59 -14.20
CA ARG A 5 4.21 -2.53 -15.01
C ARG A 5 4.03 -1.26 -14.20
N GLY A 6 4.85 -0.26 -14.52
CA GLY A 6 4.77 1.06 -13.90
C GLY A 6 3.45 1.80 -14.17
N LEU A 7 3.26 2.93 -13.51
CA LEU A 7 2.08 3.81 -13.65
C LEU A 7 1.74 4.11 -15.12
N GLY A 8 2.73 4.28 -15.98
CA GLY A 8 2.54 4.53 -17.42
C GLY A 8 1.81 3.41 -18.16
N ASP A 9 1.97 2.15 -17.78
CA ASP A 9 1.26 1.02 -18.40
C ASP A 9 -0.24 1.02 -18.05
N VAL A 10 -0.60 1.43 -16.83
CA VAL A 10 -2.00 1.57 -16.40
C VAL A 10 -2.71 2.61 -17.27
N TYR A 11 -2.09 3.77 -17.48
CA TYR A 11 -2.61 4.83 -18.35
C TYR A 11 -2.74 4.38 -19.80
N LYS A 12 -1.71 3.70 -20.33
CA LYS A 12 -1.71 3.20 -21.69
C LYS A 12 -2.84 2.20 -21.93
N ARG A 13 -3.05 1.26 -21.02
CA ARG A 13 -4.15 0.30 -21.12
C ARG A 13 -5.51 0.97 -21.15
N GLN A 14 -5.71 2.02 -20.38
CA GLN A 14 -6.97 2.74 -20.37
C GLN A 14 -7.14 3.56 -21.66
N SER A 15 -6.11 4.25 -22.14
CA SER A 15 -6.17 5.00 -23.40
C SER A 15 -6.41 4.10 -24.62
N GLU A 16 -5.85 2.88 -24.62
CA GLU A 16 -6.04 1.86 -25.66
C GLU A 16 -7.36 1.09 -25.55
N GLY A 17 -8.20 1.38 -24.54
CA GLY A 17 -9.47 0.68 -24.34
C GLY A 17 -9.37 -0.71 -23.71
N ARG A 18 -8.22 -1.08 -23.19
CA ARG A 18 -7.95 -2.36 -22.52
C ARG A 18 -8.40 -2.36 -21.05
N ALA A 19 -8.75 -1.19 -20.53
CA ALA A 19 -9.37 -0.99 -19.23
C ALA A 19 -10.38 0.16 -19.34
N GLU A 20 -11.55 0.00 -18.75
CA GLU A 20 -12.60 1.03 -18.74
C GLU A 20 -12.29 2.13 -17.73
N ARG A 21 -11.72 1.76 -16.59
CA ARG A 21 -11.37 2.65 -15.48
C ARG A 21 -9.99 2.32 -14.94
N ALA A 22 -9.34 3.32 -14.37
CA ALA A 22 -8.12 3.17 -13.62
C ALA A 22 -8.24 3.84 -12.26
N VAL A 23 -7.52 3.33 -11.27
CA VAL A 23 -7.39 3.95 -9.94
C VAL A 23 -5.91 4.14 -9.68
N LEU A 24 -5.49 5.38 -9.43
CA LEU A 24 -4.09 5.72 -9.25
C LEU A 24 -3.90 6.57 -7.99
N PRO A 25 -2.81 6.34 -7.25
CA PRO A 25 -2.47 7.16 -6.11
C PRO A 25 -2.00 8.53 -6.60
N ILE A 26 -2.45 9.61 -5.94
CA ILE A 26 -2.08 10.99 -6.26
C ILE A 26 -1.30 11.65 -5.13
N GLU A 27 -1.56 11.25 -3.91
CA GLU A 27 -0.96 11.83 -2.72
C GLU A 27 -0.97 10.83 -1.56
N ASN A 28 0.09 10.83 -0.77
CA ASN A 28 0.10 10.20 0.55
C ASN A 28 0.27 11.30 1.61
N SER A 29 -0.50 11.24 2.69
CA SER A 29 -0.53 12.30 3.72
C SER A 29 0.81 12.54 4.42
N LEU A 30 1.72 11.57 4.41
CA LEU A 30 3.07 11.67 4.98
C LEU A 30 4.15 11.80 3.90
N GLY A 31 3.97 11.10 2.76
CA GLY A 31 4.93 11.09 1.67
C GLY A 31 4.74 12.24 0.67
N GLY A 32 3.62 12.97 0.75
CA GLY A 32 3.29 14.07 -0.15
C GLY A 32 2.78 13.63 -1.51
N SER A 33 2.85 14.53 -2.48
CA SER A 33 2.33 14.34 -3.83
C SER A 33 3.14 13.35 -4.65
N ILE A 34 2.45 12.52 -5.43
CA ILE A 34 3.06 11.55 -6.34
C ILE A 34 3.18 12.21 -7.72
N HIS A 35 4.27 12.95 -7.93
CA HIS A 35 4.48 13.77 -9.14
C HIS A 35 4.36 12.98 -10.43
N ALA A 36 4.84 11.73 -10.46
CA ALA A 36 4.71 10.85 -11.63
C ALA A 36 3.26 10.65 -12.09
N THR A 37 2.29 10.67 -11.17
CA THR A 37 0.87 10.58 -11.53
C THR A 37 0.37 11.86 -12.19
N TYR A 38 0.82 13.04 -11.73
CA TYR A 38 0.46 14.32 -12.35
C TYR A 38 1.04 14.45 -13.75
N ASP A 39 2.31 14.08 -13.96
CA ASP A 39 2.94 14.09 -15.28
C ASP A 39 2.19 13.20 -16.28
N LEU A 40 1.73 12.05 -15.83
CA LEU A 40 0.93 11.13 -16.64
C LEU A 40 -0.46 11.70 -16.97
N LEU A 41 -1.11 12.42 -16.06
CA LEU A 41 -2.40 13.09 -16.31
C LEU A 41 -2.29 14.11 -17.45
N LEU A 42 -1.15 14.79 -17.58
CA LEU A 42 -0.91 15.76 -18.66
C LEU A 42 -0.65 15.07 -20.01
N GLY A 43 -0.13 13.84 -20.00
CA GLY A 43 0.26 13.10 -21.20
C GLY A 43 -0.86 12.29 -21.88
N TYR A 44 -2.00 12.09 -21.23
CA TYR A 44 -3.07 11.21 -21.71
C TYR A 44 -4.44 11.86 -21.62
N PRO A 45 -5.32 11.70 -22.64
CA PRO A 45 -6.66 12.28 -22.67
C PRO A 45 -7.63 11.47 -21.77
N LEU A 46 -7.40 11.50 -20.47
CA LEU A 46 -8.22 10.83 -19.46
C LEU A 46 -8.84 11.86 -18.52
N HIS A 47 -10.01 11.54 -18.02
CA HIS A 47 -10.77 12.39 -17.11
C HIS A 47 -10.78 11.82 -15.70
N VAL A 48 -10.59 12.68 -14.70
CA VAL A 48 -10.83 12.32 -13.31
C VAL A 48 -12.35 12.28 -13.09
N VAL A 49 -12.86 11.10 -12.76
CA VAL A 49 -14.30 10.85 -12.57
C VAL A 49 -14.68 10.55 -11.11
N GLY A 50 -13.70 10.54 -10.22
CA GLY A 50 -13.90 10.33 -8.80
C GLY A 50 -12.59 10.36 -8.03
N GLU A 51 -12.72 10.42 -6.72
CA GLU A 51 -11.60 10.31 -5.79
C GLU A 51 -11.99 9.45 -4.58
N GLY A 52 -10.97 8.95 -3.88
CA GLY A 52 -11.14 8.20 -2.64
C GLY A 52 -9.88 8.28 -1.80
N ALA A 53 -10.00 8.08 -0.50
CA ALA A 53 -8.87 8.00 0.41
C ALA A 53 -8.90 6.66 1.15
N ILE A 54 -7.75 6.01 1.22
CA ILE A 54 -7.59 4.72 1.89
C ILE A 54 -6.60 4.92 3.04
N PRO A 55 -6.98 4.61 4.29
CA PRO A 55 -6.04 4.64 5.40
C PRO A 55 -4.95 3.59 5.19
N VAL A 56 -3.72 3.98 5.44
CA VAL A 56 -2.56 3.07 5.41
C VAL A 56 -2.40 2.48 6.79
N ARG A 57 -2.64 1.19 6.91
CA ARG A 57 -2.48 0.42 8.15
C ARG A 57 -1.40 -0.63 7.96
N HIS A 58 -0.40 -0.58 8.81
CA HIS A 58 0.67 -1.56 8.83
C HIS A 58 0.48 -2.55 9.96
N CYS A 59 0.72 -3.83 9.67
CA CYS A 59 0.74 -4.91 10.62
C CYS A 59 2.12 -5.56 10.63
N LEU A 60 2.51 -6.14 11.75
CA LEU A 60 3.68 -6.99 11.88
C LEU A 60 3.25 -8.44 11.70
N LEU A 61 3.74 -9.09 10.65
CA LEU A 61 3.33 -10.42 10.21
C LEU A 61 4.49 -11.40 10.32
N ALA A 62 4.26 -12.60 10.83
CA ALA A 62 5.29 -13.62 10.92
C ALA A 62 4.72 -15.03 10.66
N LEU A 63 5.58 -16.03 10.60
CA LEU A 63 5.16 -17.41 10.50
C LEU A 63 4.29 -17.81 11.72
N PRO A 64 3.29 -18.68 11.52
CA PRO A 64 2.44 -19.14 12.60
C PRO A 64 3.23 -19.67 13.80
N GLY A 65 2.84 -19.20 14.99
CA GLY A 65 3.46 -19.59 16.25
C GLY A 65 4.73 -18.82 16.63
N THR A 66 5.16 -17.82 15.84
CA THR A 66 6.29 -16.94 16.19
C THR A 66 5.88 -15.95 17.27
N ALA A 67 6.68 -15.80 18.32
CA ALA A 67 6.48 -14.76 19.33
C ALA A 67 7.30 -13.49 19.02
N LEU A 68 6.87 -12.34 19.56
CA LEU A 68 7.60 -11.06 19.37
C LEU A 68 9.04 -11.13 19.88
N GLY A 69 9.29 -11.92 20.93
CA GLY A 69 10.63 -12.12 21.49
C GLY A 69 11.55 -12.99 20.66
N ASP A 70 11.04 -13.68 19.63
CA ASP A 70 11.83 -14.54 18.75
C ASP A 70 12.32 -13.81 17.50
N LEU A 71 11.85 -12.58 17.30
CA LEU A 71 12.18 -11.80 16.11
C LEU A 71 13.63 -11.31 16.11
N GLU A 72 14.29 -11.44 15.00
CA GLU A 72 15.63 -10.94 14.72
C GLU A 72 15.58 -9.78 13.72
N ARG A 73 14.64 -9.81 12.77
CA ARG A 73 14.51 -8.81 11.69
C ARG A 73 13.07 -8.58 11.23
N ALA A 74 12.83 -7.37 10.72
CA ALA A 74 11.58 -6.95 10.12
C ALA A 74 11.85 -6.46 8.67
N LEU A 75 11.18 -7.08 7.70
CA LEU A 75 11.35 -6.83 6.27
C LEU A 75 10.19 -5.99 5.75
N SER A 76 10.45 -4.98 4.95
CA SER A 76 9.44 -4.26 4.16
C SER A 76 10.07 -3.28 3.18
N HIS A 77 9.19 -2.60 2.39
CA HIS A 77 9.59 -1.44 1.62
C HIS A 77 10.16 -0.33 2.54
N PRO A 78 11.22 0.39 2.13
CA PRO A 78 11.85 1.43 2.96
C PRO A 78 10.87 2.44 3.56
N GLN A 79 9.86 2.85 2.82
CA GLN A 79 8.85 3.80 3.30
C GLN A 79 7.98 3.21 4.43
N ALA A 80 7.61 1.94 4.36
CA ALA A 80 6.83 1.28 5.41
C ALA A 80 7.68 1.10 6.67
N LEU A 81 8.95 0.72 6.54
CA LEU A 81 9.89 0.65 7.66
C LEU A 81 10.08 2.01 8.34
N ALA A 82 10.22 3.09 7.55
CA ALA A 82 10.31 4.44 8.10
C ALA A 82 9.04 4.88 8.85
N GLN A 83 7.87 4.45 8.41
CA GLN A 83 6.56 4.75 9.02
C GLN A 83 6.26 3.91 10.27
N THR A 84 7.04 2.89 10.57
CA THR A 84 6.86 1.95 11.70
C THR A 84 8.13 1.84 12.54
N ALA A 85 9.05 2.78 12.36
CA ALA A 85 10.39 2.71 12.92
C ALA A 85 10.39 2.75 14.46
N ASP A 86 9.54 3.56 15.06
CA ASP A 86 9.49 3.70 16.53
C ASP A 86 8.91 2.42 17.15
N PHE A 87 7.89 1.83 16.54
CA PHE A 87 7.34 0.55 16.96
C PHE A 87 8.40 -0.57 16.90
N ILE A 88 9.08 -0.72 15.73
CA ILE A 88 10.08 -1.79 15.55
C ILE A 88 11.25 -1.63 16.51
N ARG A 89 11.76 -0.42 16.76
CA ARG A 89 12.82 -0.15 17.73
C ARG A 89 12.43 -0.48 19.16
N GLY A 90 11.14 -0.40 19.49
CA GLY A 90 10.58 -0.77 20.78
C GLY A 90 10.46 -2.28 21.03
N LEU A 91 10.65 -3.12 20.00
CA LEU A 91 10.56 -4.57 20.13
C LEU A 91 11.83 -5.13 20.81
N PRO A 92 11.70 -6.06 21.77
CA PRO A 92 12.84 -6.63 22.47
C PRO A 92 13.74 -7.44 21.54
N GLY A 93 13.16 -8.12 20.54
CA GLY A 93 13.87 -9.03 19.69
C GLY A 93 14.47 -10.23 20.41
N LYS A 94 15.08 -11.12 19.66
CA LYS A 94 15.69 -12.35 20.19
C LYS A 94 16.87 -12.03 21.10
N GLY A 95 16.80 -12.54 22.32
CA GLY A 95 17.83 -12.32 23.33
C GLY A 95 17.99 -10.86 23.81
N GLY A 96 16.99 -9.98 23.55
CA GLY A 96 17.04 -8.56 23.92
C GLY A 96 17.94 -7.72 23.03
N LEU A 97 18.31 -8.21 21.83
CA LEU A 97 19.19 -7.51 20.89
C LEU A 97 18.45 -6.50 19.99
N GLY A 98 17.11 -6.43 20.13
CA GLY A 98 16.26 -5.64 19.24
C GLY A 98 15.96 -6.35 17.91
N VAL A 99 15.21 -5.68 17.05
CA VAL A 99 14.81 -6.20 15.73
C VAL A 99 15.44 -5.33 14.65
N ALA A 100 16.24 -5.92 13.76
CA ALA A 100 16.86 -5.22 12.64
C ALA A 100 15.81 -4.90 11.56
N MET A 101 15.93 -3.75 10.88
CA MET A 101 15.08 -3.38 9.74
C MET A 101 15.80 -3.71 8.43
N GLU A 102 15.18 -4.51 7.59
CA GLU A 102 15.72 -4.95 6.30
C GLU A 102 14.83 -4.46 5.16
N ALA A 103 15.40 -3.65 4.27
CA ALA A 103 14.68 -3.08 3.16
C ALA A 103 14.56 -4.07 1.99
N VAL A 104 13.34 -4.22 1.46
CA VAL A 104 13.01 -5.02 0.27
C VAL A 104 12.14 -4.20 -0.69
N ASP A 105 11.89 -4.71 -1.89
CA ASP A 105 11.26 -3.95 -2.97
C ASP A 105 9.81 -3.52 -2.68
N ASP A 106 9.02 -4.36 -1.99
CA ASP A 106 7.63 -4.04 -1.66
C ASP A 106 7.13 -4.75 -0.38
N THR A 107 6.04 -4.22 0.20
CA THR A 107 5.48 -4.72 1.45
C THR A 107 4.84 -6.11 1.33
N ALA A 108 4.14 -6.38 0.24
CA ALA A 108 3.49 -7.67 0.02
C ALA A 108 4.50 -8.74 -0.36
N GLY A 109 5.57 -8.36 -1.12
CA GLY A 109 6.72 -9.21 -1.42
C GLY A 109 7.48 -9.62 -0.17
N ALA A 110 7.62 -8.72 0.82
CA ALA A 110 8.19 -9.06 2.12
C ALA A 110 7.37 -10.16 2.82
N ALA A 111 6.04 -10.02 2.87
CA ALA A 111 5.17 -11.03 3.48
C ALA A 111 5.23 -12.36 2.71
N GLN A 112 5.26 -12.30 1.38
CA GLN A 112 5.42 -13.48 0.54
C GLN A 112 6.74 -14.21 0.81
N ALA A 113 7.86 -13.47 0.89
CA ALA A 113 9.18 -14.05 1.15
C ALA A 113 9.21 -14.75 2.53
N VAL A 114 8.68 -14.09 3.58
CA VAL A 114 8.58 -14.72 4.92
C VAL A 114 7.83 -16.05 4.87
N ALA A 115 6.72 -16.11 4.11
CA ALA A 115 5.91 -17.32 4.00
C ALA A 115 6.58 -18.40 3.14
N ASP A 116 6.97 -18.05 1.89
CA ASP A 116 7.45 -19.01 0.90
C ASP A 116 8.82 -19.61 1.28
N GLU A 117 9.71 -18.77 1.82
CA GLU A 117 11.06 -19.19 2.25
C GLU A 117 11.09 -19.67 3.71
N ARG A 118 9.95 -19.62 4.41
CA ARG A 118 9.80 -20.01 5.83
C ARG A 118 10.86 -19.37 6.72
N LEU A 119 10.99 -18.05 6.63
CA LEU A 119 12.01 -17.29 7.33
C LEU A 119 11.76 -17.23 8.83
N GLU A 120 12.33 -18.15 9.60
CA GLU A 120 12.28 -18.13 11.06
C GLU A 120 12.97 -16.86 11.61
N GLY A 121 12.43 -16.32 12.70
CA GLY A 121 12.95 -15.08 13.31
C GLY A 121 12.74 -13.82 12.48
N ALA A 122 12.05 -13.92 11.34
CA ALA A 122 11.72 -12.78 10.49
C ALA A 122 10.24 -12.42 10.58
N ALA A 123 9.96 -11.12 10.53
CA ALA A 123 8.62 -10.59 10.36
C ALA A 123 8.55 -9.70 9.11
N ALA A 124 7.38 -9.59 8.51
CA ALA A 124 7.09 -8.62 7.46
C ALA A 124 6.23 -7.48 8.00
N VAL A 125 6.52 -6.25 7.59
CA VAL A 125 5.61 -5.12 7.78
C VAL A 125 4.75 -4.98 6.52
N ALA A 126 3.48 -5.35 6.62
CA ALA A 126 2.54 -5.33 5.49
C ALA A 126 1.10 -5.12 5.97
N SER A 127 0.12 -5.22 5.08
CA SER A 127 -1.30 -5.15 5.42
C SER A 127 -1.80 -6.46 6.04
N SER A 128 -2.88 -6.41 6.84
CA SER A 128 -3.58 -7.62 7.33
C SER A 128 -4.04 -8.53 6.18
N ARG A 129 -4.35 -7.95 5.03
CA ARG A 129 -4.69 -8.72 3.82
C ARG A 129 -3.56 -9.62 3.33
N ALA A 130 -2.29 -9.19 3.50
CA ALA A 130 -1.14 -10.03 3.16
C ALA A 130 -1.03 -11.23 4.12
N ALA A 131 -1.37 -11.06 5.40
CA ALA A 131 -1.40 -12.17 6.35
C ALA A 131 -2.40 -13.25 5.91
N GLU A 132 -3.64 -12.86 5.56
CA GLU A 132 -4.65 -13.78 5.06
C GLU A 132 -4.20 -14.51 3.78
N LEU A 133 -3.56 -13.78 2.86
CA LEU A 133 -3.16 -14.32 1.56
C LEU A 133 -2.02 -15.33 1.67
N TYR A 134 -1.06 -15.08 2.55
CA TYR A 134 0.16 -15.88 2.68
C TYR A 134 0.15 -16.81 3.92
N GLY A 135 -0.94 -16.83 4.69
CA GLY A 135 -1.06 -17.71 5.86
C GLY A 135 -0.11 -17.35 6.99
N LEU A 136 0.10 -16.05 7.22
CA LEU A 136 0.93 -15.54 8.30
C LEU A 136 0.06 -15.12 9.50
N ASP A 137 0.63 -15.19 10.70
CA ASP A 137 0.04 -14.66 11.91
C ASP A 137 0.28 -13.15 12.01
N VAL A 138 -0.74 -12.41 12.46
CA VAL A 138 -0.62 -10.99 12.78
C VAL A 138 -0.16 -10.84 14.23
N LEU A 139 1.11 -10.49 14.44
CA LEU A 139 1.69 -10.29 15.77
C LEU A 139 1.29 -8.95 16.40
N ALA A 140 1.11 -7.92 15.57
CA ALA A 140 0.62 -6.61 15.98
C ALA A 140 -0.06 -5.90 14.82
N GLU A 141 -1.12 -5.14 15.13
CA GLU A 141 -1.88 -4.33 14.19
C GLU A 141 -1.65 -2.84 14.41
N ASP A 142 -1.92 -2.05 13.36
CA ASP A 142 -1.86 -0.59 13.41
C ASP A 142 -0.52 -0.06 13.99
N ILE A 143 0.59 -0.65 13.55
CA ILE A 143 1.93 -0.37 14.06
C ILE A 143 2.58 0.90 13.51
N GLN A 144 1.92 1.63 12.59
CA GLN A 144 2.41 2.89 12.06
C GLN A 144 2.51 3.96 13.15
N ASP A 145 3.61 4.70 13.16
CA ASP A 145 3.91 5.75 14.15
C ASP A 145 2.88 6.90 14.05
N ASN A 146 2.45 7.23 12.83
CA ASN A 146 1.37 8.21 12.60
C ASN A 146 0.07 7.52 12.18
N LYS A 147 -0.96 7.64 13.02
CA LYS A 147 -2.29 7.05 12.80
C LYS A 147 -3.11 7.77 11.71
N LEU A 148 -2.73 8.99 11.32
CA LEU A 148 -3.38 9.79 10.28
C LEU A 148 -2.76 9.56 8.89
N ASN A 149 -2.15 8.40 8.66
CA ASN A 149 -1.58 8.03 7.37
C ASN A 149 -2.68 7.53 6.44
N PHE A 150 -2.87 8.20 5.30
CA PHE A 150 -3.78 7.78 4.24
C PHE A 150 -3.18 8.10 2.87
N THR A 151 -3.62 7.33 1.86
CA THR A 151 -3.30 7.61 0.46
C THR A 151 -4.57 8.02 -0.28
N ARG A 152 -4.50 9.15 -0.98
CA ARG A 152 -5.57 9.62 -1.88
C ARG A 152 -5.36 9.00 -3.26
N PHE A 153 -6.47 8.51 -3.81
CA PHE A 153 -6.52 7.93 -5.14
C PHE A 153 -7.50 8.72 -6.00
N ILE A 154 -7.20 8.79 -7.29
CA ILE A 154 -8.11 9.30 -8.30
C ILE A 154 -8.61 8.16 -9.18
N HIS A 155 -9.87 8.27 -9.57
CA HIS A 155 -10.48 7.35 -10.53
C HIS A 155 -10.49 8.03 -11.90
N LEU A 156 -9.98 7.34 -12.89
CA LEU A 156 -9.85 7.83 -14.26
C LEU A 156 -10.74 7.06 -15.21
N ALA A 157 -11.30 7.76 -16.21
CA ALA A 157 -12.04 7.19 -17.32
C ALA A 157 -11.74 7.96 -18.61
N ARG A 158 -11.94 7.30 -19.78
CA ARG A 158 -11.80 7.93 -21.10
C ARG A 158 -12.93 8.91 -21.44
N ALA A 159 -14.10 8.68 -20.88
CA ALA A 159 -15.27 9.54 -21.07
C ALA A 159 -15.91 9.85 -19.73
N VAL A 160 -16.40 11.07 -19.57
CA VAL A 160 -17.22 11.45 -18.42
C VAL A 160 -18.66 11.01 -18.69
N SER A 161 -19.17 10.09 -17.88
CA SER A 161 -20.59 9.75 -17.90
C SER A 161 -21.35 10.74 -17.01
N TYR A 162 -22.11 11.62 -17.62
CA TYR A 162 -22.94 12.64 -16.92
C TYR A 162 -24.21 12.05 -16.31
N THR A 163 -24.20 10.84 -15.79
CA THR A 163 -25.42 10.19 -15.27
C THR A 163 -25.99 10.82 -13.99
N HIS A 164 -25.37 11.89 -13.44
CA HIS A 164 -25.84 12.52 -12.19
C HIS A 164 -26.05 14.04 -12.23
N LEU A 165 -26.04 14.67 -13.41
CA LEU A 165 -26.49 16.04 -13.55
C LEU A 165 -27.92 16.08 -14.09
N ARG A 166 -28.89 15.51 -13.37
CA ARG A 166 -30.24 16.06 -13.44
C ARG A 166 -30.24 17.34 -12.62
N ALA A 167 -30.14 18.47 -13.31
CA ALA A 167 -30.55 19.73 -12.74
C ALA A 167 -31.96 19.54 -12.18
N HIS A 168 -32.21 19.89 -10.93
CA HIS A 168 -33.54 20.18 -10.44
C HIS A 168 -34.01 21.40 -11.26
N GLU A 169 -34.76 21.17 -12.31
CA GLU A 169 -35.62 22.19 -12.86
C GLU A 169 -36.61 22.52 -11.76
N THR A 170 -36.42 23.68 -11.16
CA THR A 170 -37.43 24.32 -10.32
C THR A 170 -38.53 24.80 -11.26
N ASP A 171 -39.63 24.02 -11.33
CA ASP A 171 -40.88 24.51 -11.85
C ASP A 171 -41.30 25.74 -11.04
N ARG A 172 -41.47 26.85 -11.78
CA ARG A 172 -42.20 28.04 -11.34
C ARG A 172 -43.63 27.99 -11.83
#